data_a6593156b1a5abe1f37bc3407d0e02d5
#
_entry.id   a6593156b1a5abe1f37bc3407d0e02d5
#
_cell.length_a   1.000
_cell.length_b   1.000
_cell.length_c   1.000
_cell.angle_alpha   90.00
_cell.angle_beta   90.00
_cell.angle_gamma   90.00
#
_symmetry.space_group_name_H-M   'P 1'
#
loop_
_entity.id
_entity.type
_entity.pdbx_description
1 polymer ?
#
loop_
_entity_poly.entity_id
_entity_poly.type
_entity_poly.pdbx_seq_one_letter_code
_entity_poly.pdbx_strand_id
1 'polypeptide(L)'
;MNIITQEAKKKQAVVKSGRRFVLSLDTLYVIIIRQLLSERQMLMITVGNAELKDAERLLEIYDYYVKNTAITFEYTTPTIEEFRGRIEKTMQKYPYLVAEKDGVIAGYAYAGAFVGRAAYDWSCETSIYLDKNARRCGIGKTLYAALEKELKKMGILNMYACIGYPDNEDEYLTKNSADFHSHIGFTQVGEFHKCGYKFGRWYNMIWMEKIIGEHKKDQAPVIGFKGAL
;
A
#
# COMPACT_ATOMS: atom_id res chain seq x y z
N MET A 1 14.16 35.05 0.42
CA MET A 1 13.52 35.50 -0.84
C MET A 1 14.27 35.09 -2.13
N ASN A 2 15.56 34.72 -2.07
CA ASN A 2 16.38 34.44 -3.29
C ASN A 2 16.38 32.99 -3.82
N ILE A 3 15.99 31.98 -3.03
CA ILE A 3 16.02 30.56 -3.46
C ILE A 3 14.80 30.21 -4.30
N ILE A 4 13.63 30.72 -3.94
CA ILE A 4 12.36 30.46 -4.65
C ILE A 4 12.37 31.02 -6.07
N THR A 5 13.05 32.17 -6.26
CA THR A 5 13.15 32.86 -7.56
C THR A 5 14.11 32.15 -8.53
N GLN A 6 15.13 31.42 -8.04
CA GLN A 6 16.07 30.68 -8.89
C GLN A 6 15.50 29.33 -9.37
N GLU A 7 14.73 28.62 -8.57
CA GLU A 7 14.10 27.37 -9.00
C GLU A 7 12.95 27.58 -9.99
N ALA A 8 12.18 28.66 -9.83
CA ALA A 8 11.13 29.04 -10.78
C ALA A 8 11.72 29.31 -12.19
N LYS A 9 12.92 29.90 -12.28
CA LYS A 9 13.61 30.16 -13.55
C LYS A 9 14.17 28.89 -14.21
N LYS A 10 14.55 27.86 -13.45
CA LYS A 10 15.08 26.60 -14.00
C LYS A 10 13.99 25.68 -14.61
N LYS A 11 12.75 25.75 -14.14
CA LYS A 11 11.63 24.92 -14.64
C LYS A 11 10.94 25.49 -15.90
N GLN A 12 11.32 26.67 -16.37
CA GLN A 12 10.84 27.27 -17.62
C GLN A 12 11.37 26.59 -18.90
N ALA A 13 12.27 25.62 -18.81
CA ALA A 13 13.07 25.10 -19.93
C ALA A 13 12.72 23.65 -20.37
N VAL A 14 11.52 23.12 -20.12
CA VAL A 14 11.11 21.84 -20.71
C VAL A 14 9.97 22.05 -21.69
N VAL A 15 10.31 22.30 -22.94
CA VAL A 15 9.41 22.35 -24.09
C VAL A 15 9.69 21.16 -24.99
N LYS A 16 8.71 20.25 -25.14
CA LYS A 16 8.58 19.42 -26.33
C LYS A 16 7.24 19.73 -27.01
N SER A 17 7.34 20.04 -28.31
CA SER A 17 6.27 20.35 -29.28
C SER A 17 5.53 21.68 -29.14
N GLY A 18 6.02 22.72 -29.85
CA GLY A 18 5.26 23.71 -30.65
C GLY A 18 4.15 24.58 -30.02
N ARG A 19 3.70 24.36 -28.77
CA ARG A 19 2.75 25.23 -28.07
C ARG A 19 3.30 25.63 -26.70
N ARG A 20 3.66 26.91 -26.56
CA ARG A 20 4.02 27.51 -25.26
C ARG A 20 2.73 27.67 -24.42
N PHE A 21 2.52 26.78 -23.46
CA PHE A 21 1.60 27.07 -22.36
C PHE A 21 2.33 27.92 -21.32
N VAL A 22 2.06 29.21 -21.29
CA VAL A 22 2.52 30.10 -20.22
C VAL A 22 1.51 29.96 -19.08
N LEU A 23 1.88 29.22 -18.03
CA LEU A 23 1.09 29.21 -16.80
C LEU A 23 1.21 30.59 -16.14
N SER A 24 0.10 31.12 -15.64
CA SER A 24 0.12 32.37 -14.88
C SER A 24 0.97 32.23 -13.62
N LEU A 25 1.56 33.33 -13.15
CA LEU A 25 2.33 33.33 -11.88
C LEU A 25 1.53 32.79 -10.71
N ASP A 26 0.23 33.07 -10.67
CA ASP A 26 -0.69 32.56 -9.65
C ASP A 26 -0.85 31.03 -9.73
N THR A 27 -0.96 30.49 -10.94
CA THR A 27 -1.03 29.02 -11.14
C THR A 27 0.27 28.33 -10.72
N LEU A 28 1.44 28.92 -11.06
CA LEU A 28 2.74 28.43 -10.62
C LEU A 28 2.89 28.50 -9.10
N TYR A 29 2.46 29.58 -8.48
CA TYR A 29 2.48 29.76 -7.03
C TYR A 29 1.62 28.70 -6.32
N VAL A 30 0.39 28.46 -6.80
CA VAL A 30 -0.48 27.41 -6.25
C VAL A 30 0.12 26.02 -6.38
N ILE A 31 0.75 25.72 -7.52
CA ILE A 31 1.44 24.42 -7.73
C ILE A 31 2.61 24.26 -6.77
N ILE A 32 3.45 25.30 -6.62
CA ILE A 32 4.59 25.25 -5.70
C ILE A 32 4.14 25.11 -4.25
N ILE A 33 3.14 25.88 -3.82
CA ILE A 33 2.59 25.77 -2.46
C ILE A 33 1.98 24.39 -2.21
N ARG A 34 1.23 23.85 -3.16
CA ARG A 34 0.69 22.47 -3.04
C ARG A 34 1.80 21.43 -2.94
N GLN A 35 2.87 21.60 -3.71
CA GLN A 35 4.02 20.69 -3.66
C GLN A 35 4.75 20.80 -2.31
N LEU A 36 5.03 22.02 -1.82
CA LEU A 36 5.65 22.24 -0.52
C LEU A 36 4.79 21.73 0.65
N LEU A 37 3.48 21.92 0.58
CA LEU A 37 2.54 21.37 1.57
C LEU A 37 2.51 19.84 1.52
N SER A 38 2.53 19.25 0.32
CA SER A 38 2.61 17.79 0.13
C SER A 38 3.92 17.22 0.67
N GLU A 39 5.06 17.86 0.39
CA GLU A 39 6.37 17.46 0.90
C GLU A 39 6.43 17.60 2.44
N ARG A 40 5.89 18.68 3.01
CA ARG A 40 5.80 18.86 4.46
C ARG A 40 4.90 17.80 5.11
N GLN A 41 3.80 17.43 4.47
CA GLN A 41 2.89 16.40 4.94
C GLN A 41 3.52 14.99 4.85
N MET A 42 4.37 14.74 3.83
CA MET A 42 5.16 13.51 3.73
C MET A 42 6.30 13.46 4.75
N LEU A 43 6.88 14.59 5.14
CA LEU A 43 7.93 14.67 6.17
C LEU A 43 7.42 14.31 7.58
N MET A 44 6.12 14.27 7.78
CA MET A 44 5.47 13.88 9.03
C MET A 44 5.02 12.41 9.08
N ILE A 45 5.23 11.65 7.98
CA ILE A 45 4.93 10.22 7.92
C ILE A 45 6.23 9.45 8.12
N THR A 46 6.33 8.69 9.20
CA THR A 46 7.41 7.74 9.44
C THR A 46 6.92 6.32 9.18
N VAL A 47 7.81 5.46 8.66
CA VAL A 47 7.53 4.03 8.48
C VAL A 47 8.58 3.24 9.24
N GLY A 48 8.11 2.32 10.07
CA GLY A 48 8.93 1.41 10.86
C GLY A 48 8.39 -0.02 10.82
N ASN A 49 9.15 -0.93 11.44
CA ASN A 49 8.66 -2.28 11.67
C ASN A 49 7.55 -2.25 12.73
N ALA A 50 6.52 -3.08 12.54
CA ALA A 50 5.53 -3.30 13.57
C ALA A 50 6.17 -4.04 14.77
N GLU A 51 5.67 -3.78 15.95
CA GLU A 51 5.98 -4.50 17.16
C GLU A 51 4.71 -5.18 17.70
N LEU A 52 4.84 -6.24 18.50
CA LEU A 52 3.67 -6.92 19.07
C LEU A 52 2.83 -6.03 19.99
N LYS A 53 3.43 -4.98 20.56
CA LYS A 53 2.71 -3.95 21.33
C LYS A 53 1.72 -3.14 20.49
N ASP A 54 1.95 -3.05 19.17
CA ASP A 54 1.10 -2.28 18.26
C ASP A 54 -0.20 -3.01 17.91
N ALA A 55 -0.29 -4.31 18.24
CA ALA A 55 -1.38 -5.19 17.82
C ALA A 55 -2.78 -4.64 18.15
N GLU A 56 -2.96 -3.98 19.30
CA GLU A 56 -4.25 -3.39 19.69
C GLU A 56 -4.65 -2.29 18.70
N ARG A 57 -3.71 -1.39 18.38
CA ARG A 57 -3.97 -0.30 17.43
C ARG A 57 -4.19 -0.82 16.01
N LEU A 58 -3.43 -1.82 15.59
CA LEU A 58 -3.61 -2.44 14.27
C LEU A 58 -4.95 -3.16 14.16
N LEU A 59 -5.38 -3.82 15.25
CA LEU A 59 -6.70 -4.47 15.32
C LEU A 59 -7.83 -3.45 15.25
N GLU A 60 -7.73 -2.29 15.92
CA GLU A 60 -8.72 -1.21 15.77
C GLU A 60 -8.89 -0.77 14.32
N ILE A 61 -7.76 -0.61 13.60
CA ILE A 61 -7.81 -0.25 12.18
C ILE A 61 -8.52 -1.36 11.39
N TYR A 62 -8.18 -2.63 11.63
CA TYR A 62 -8.74 -3.78 10.95
C TYR A 62 -10.23 -3.98 11.25
N ASP A 63 -10.64 -3.80 12.50
CA ASP A 63 -12.02 -3.93 12.97
C ASP A 63 -13.01 -3.09 12.15
N TYR A 64 -12.60 -1.87 11.82
CA TYR A 64 -13.41 -1.02 10.95
C TYR A 64 -13.71 -1.68 9.60
N TYR A 65 -12.71 -2.33 8.98
CA TYR A 65 -12.89 -3.00 7.69
C TYR A 65 -13.74 -4.26 7.80
N VAL A 66 -13.58 -5.01 8.87
CA VAL A 66 -14.42 -6.21 9.13
C VAL A 66 -15.88 -5.83 9.30
N LYS A 67 -16.18 -4.82 10.10
CA LYS A 67 -17.55 -4.45 10.46
C LYS A 67 -18.28 -3.61 9.44
N ASN A 68 -17.56 -2.81 8.65
CA ASN A 68 -18.17 -1.76 7.82
C ASN A 68 -17.89 -1.89 6.33
N THR A 69 -17.11 -2.86 5.89
CA THR A 69 -16.74 -2.99 4.49
C THR A 69 -16.68 -4.43 4.01
N ALA A 70 -16.76 -4.63 2.71
CA ALA A 70 -16.46 -5.90 2.04
C ALA A 70 -15.01 -5.94 1.49
N ILE A 71 -14.10 -5.06 1.96
CA ILE A 71 -12.67 -5.08 1.63
C ILE A 71 -12.00 -6.35 2.19
N THR A 72 -12.43 -6.80 3.37
CA THR A 72 -12.13 -8.14 3.90
C THR A 72 -13.41 -8.95 3.99
N PHE A 73 -13.32 -10.25 3.71
CA PHE A 73 -14.45 -11.16 3.79
C PHE A 73 -14.58 -11.85 5.16
N GLU A 74 -13.81 -11.45 6.16
CA GLU A 74 -14.07 -11.86 7.55
C GLU A 74 -15.39 -11.27 8.04
N TYR A 75 -16.22 -12.10 8.71
CA TYR A 75 -17.50 -11.70 9.27
C TYR A 75 -17.38 -11.13 10.69
N THR A 76 -16.39 -11.61 11.43
CA THR A 76 -16.14 -11.24 12.81
C THR A 76 -14.69 -10.78 12.98
N THR A 77 -14.52 -9.77 13.80
CA THR A 77 -13.18 -9.31 14.19
C THR A 77 -12.49 -10.39 15.01
N PRO A 78 -11.25 -10.78 14.70
CA PRO A 78 -10.50 -11.73 15.51
C PRO A 78 -10.26 -11.18 16.93
N THR A 79 -10.02 -12.08 17.89
CA THR A 79 -9.56 -11.65 19.21
C THR A 79 -8.18 -11.01 19.13
N ILE A 80 -7.80 -10.25 20.15
CA ILE A 80 -6.47 -9.63 20.18
C ILE A 80 -5.34 -10.68 20.19
N GLU A 81 -5.58 -11.81 20.85
CA GLU A 81 -4.63 -12.93 20.90
C GLU A 81 -4.44 -13.56 19.52
N GLU A 82 -5.54 -13.82 18.81
CA GLU A 82 -5.51 -14.35 17.44
C GLU A 82 -4.80 -13.37 16.49
N PHE A 83 -5.12 -12.08 16.60
CA PHE A 83 -4.54 -11.06 15.73
C PHE A 83 -3.05 -10.89 16.01
N ARG A 84 -2.64 -10.88 17.28
CA ARG A 84 -1.22 -10.86 17.70
C ARG A 84 -0.46 -12.07 17.16
N GLY A 85 -1.07 -13.27 17.24
CA GLY A 85 -0.48 -14.48 16.67
C GLY A 85 -0.30 -14.42 15.14
N ARG A 86 -1.24 -13.78 14.43
CA ARG A 86 -1.11 -13.53 12.96
C ARG A 86 0.09 -12.61 12.66
N ILE A 87 0.25 -11.53 13.44
CA ILE A 87 1.38 -10.60 13.29
C ILE A 87 2.70 -11.34 13.55
N GLU A 88 2.81 -12.02 14.69
CA GLU A 88 4.01 -12.76 15.09
C GLU A 88 4.41 -13.80 14.04
N LYS A 89 3.46 -14.62 13.57
CA LYS A 89 3.69 -15.61 12.53
C LYS A 89 4.19 -14.98 11.22
N THR A 90 3.62 -13.85 10.82
CA THR A 90 4.02 -13.15 9.60
C THR A 90 5.44 -12.62 9.72
N MET A 91 5.76 -11.99 10.86
CA MET A 91 7.06 -11.38 11.13
C MET A 91 8.23 -12.39 11.16
N GLN A 92 7.97 -13.69 11.36
CA GLN A 92 8.99 -14.72 11.29
C GLN A 92 9.70 -14.80 9.92
N LYS A 93 9.03 -14.43 8.84
CA LYS A 93 9.58 -14.54 7.49
C LYS A 93 9.46 -13.28 6.65
N TYR A 94 8.41 -12.46 6.89
CA TYR A 94 8.04 -11.34 6.03
C TYR A 94 8.00 -10.01 6.80
N PRO A 95 8.22 -8.88 6.10
CA PRO A 95 8.05 -7.56 6.69
C PRO A 95 6.59 -7.28 7.07
N TYR A 96 6.42 -6.70 8.25
CA TYR A 96 5.18 -6.13 8.75
C TYR A 96 5.48 -4.70 9.17
N LEU A 97 4.98 -3.72 8.41
CA LEU A 97 5.35 -2.33 8.55
C LEU A 97 4.17 -1.49 9.06
N VAL A 98 4.45 -0.54 9.91
CA VAL A 98 3.50 0.48 10.36
C VAL A 98 3.91 1.86 9.83
N ALA A 99 2.92 2.68 9.51
CA ALA A 99 3.13 4.09 9.24
C ALA A 99 2.53 4.92 10.37
N GLU A 100 3.33 5.81 10.91
CA GLU A 100 2.88 6.79 11.88
C GLU A 100 2.74 8.16 11.23
N LYS A 101 1.70 8.87 11.63
CA LYS A 101 1.50 10.27 11.33
C LYS A 101 1.32 11.01 12.64
N ASP A 102 2.15 12.02 12.86
CA ASP A 102 2.12 12.80 14.13
C ASP A 102 2.27 11.94 15.40
N GLY A 103 3.08 10.84 15.30
CA GLY A 103 3.32 9.92 16.43
C GLY A 103 2.18 8.92 16.69
N VAL A 104 1.19 8.85 15.81
CA VAL A 104 0.07 7.89 15.90
C VAL A 104 0.07 6.95 14.69
N ILE A 105 -0.03 5.64 14.95
CA ILE A 105 -0.15 4.66 13.87
C ILE A 105 -1.43 4.94 13.07
N ALA A 106 -1.22 5.23 11.80
CA ALA A 106 -2.27 5.62 10.85
C ALA A 106 -2.52 4.57 9.75
N GLY A 107 -1.74 3.48 9.75
CA GLY A 107 -1.91 2.36 8.84
C GLY A 107 -0.76 1.36 8.94
N TYR A 108 -0.94 0.23 8.31
CA TYR A 108 0.06 -0.83 8.24
C TYR A 108 -0.02 -1.58 6.93
N ALA A 109 1.10 -2.20 6.53
CA ALA A 109 1.17 -3.09 5.38
C ALA A 109 2.12 -4.25 5.69
N TYR A 110 1.81 -5.41 5.15
CA TYR A 110 2.62 -6.60 5.35
C TYR A 110 2.65 -7.47 4.08
N ALA A 111 3.60 -8.39 4.04
CA ALA A 111 3.62 -9.44 3.06
C ALA A 111 3.40 -10.80 3.73
N GLY A 112 2.99 -11.77 2.93
CA GLY A 112 2.83 -13.16 3.34
C GLY A 112 3.15 -14.10 2.19
N ALA A 113 3.17 -15.41 2.45
CA ALA A 113 3.38 -16.41 1.42
C ALA A 113 2.23 -16.37 0.39
N PHE A 114 2.57 -16.31 -0.90
CA PHE A 114 1.56 -16.29 -1.98
C PHE A 114 0.72 -17.58 -2.00
N VAL A 115 1.35 -18.77 -2.04
CA VAL A 115 0.65 -20.06 -2.10
C VAL A 115 1.19 -21.06 -1.05
N GLY A 116 2.28 -20.75 -0.36
CA GLY A 116 2.85 -21.58 0.70
C GLY A 116 3.59 -22.83 0.23
N ARG A 117 4.03 -22.91 -1.05
CA ARG A 117 4.91 -23.95 -1.58
C ARG A 117 6.24 -23.34 -2.01
N ALA A 118 7.37 -24.07 -1.82
CA ALA A 118 8.73 -23.58 -2.07
C ALA A 118 8.95 -22.98 -3.47
N ALA A 119 8.29 -23.53 -4.50
CA ALA A 119 8.40 -22.99 -5.86
C ALA A 119 7.83 -21.56 -6.02
N TYR A 120 7.05 -21.09 -5.06
CA TYR A 120 6.50 -19.74 -5.02
C TYR A 120 7.26 -18.80 -4.07
N ASP A 121 8.42 -19.20 -3.54
CA ASP A 121 9.15 -18.39 -2.54
C ASP A 121 9.55 -17.00 -3.06
N TRP A 122 9.73 -16.82 -4.38
CA TRP A 122 10.01 -15.51 -4.98
C TRP A 122 8.77 -14.62 -5.19
N SER A 123 7.62 -15.09 -4.73
CA SER A 123 6.33 -14.40 -4.81
C SER A 123 5.76 -14.19 -3.43
N CYS A 124 5.10 -13.06 -3.20
CA CYS A 124 4.40 -12.79 -1.96
C CYS A 124 3.02 -12.16 -2.21
N GLU A 125 2.09 -12.41 -1.31
CA GLU A 125 0.86 -11.66 -1.21
C GLU A 125 1.08 -10.45 -0.30
N THR A 126 0.50 -9.31 -0.64
CA THR A 126 0.61 -8.07 0.13
C THR A 126 -0.75 -7.57 0.58
N SER A 127 -0.80 -7.05 1.80
CA SER A 127 -2.01 -6.45 2.39
C SER A 127 -1.70 -5.07 2.96
N ILE A 128 -2.69 -4.19 2.91
CA ILE A 128 -2.60 -2.84 3.48
C ILE A 128 -3.93 -2.43 4.09
N TYR A 129 -3.86 -1.84 5.28
CA TYR A 129 -5.00 -1.24 5.97
C TYR A 129 -4.62 0.12 6.51
N LEU A 130 -5.45 1.12 6.23
CA LEU A 130 -5.25 2.50 6.69
C LEU A 130 -6.37 2.90 7.65
N ASP A 131 -6.05 3.67 8.66
CA ASP A 131 -7.07 4.31 9.49
C ASP A 131 -8.05 5.08 8.58
N LYS A 132 -9.34 4.93 8.84
CA LYS A 132 -10.42 5.56 8.05
C LYS A 132 -10.26 7.08 7.92
N ASN A 133 -9.65 7.71 8.94
CA ASN A 133 -9.43 9.16 9.00
C ASN A 133 -8.09 9.59 8.36
N ALA A 134 -7.22 8.64 8.02
CA ALA A 134 -5.88 8.90 7.48
C ALA A 134 -5.75 8.59 5.97
N ARG A 135 -6.87 8.50 5.26
CA ARG A 135 -6.88 8.22 3.82
C ARG A 135 -6.49 9.46 3.00
N ARG A 136 -5.98 9.25 1.77
CA ARG A 136 -5.62 10.30 0.79
C ARG A 136 -4.52 11.27 1.24
N CYS A 137 -3.69 10.89 2.22
CA CYS A 137 -2.55 11.70 2.70
C CYS A 137 -1.18 11.09 2.36
N GLY A 138 -1.11 10.14 1.43
CA GLY A 138 0.15 9.55 0.96
C GLY A 138 0.64 8.33 1.75
N ILE A 139 0.05 8.00 2.91
CA ILE A 139 0.47 6.89 3.79
C ILE A 139 0.55 5.56 3.02
N GLY A 140 -0.49 5.22 2.24
CA GLY A 140 -0.51 3.96 1.50
C GLY A 140 0.66 3.84 0.51
N LYS A 141 0.96 4.90 -0.24
CA LYS A 141 2.09 4.94 -1.17
C LYS A 141 3.41 4.80 -0.43
N THR A 142 3.58 5.47 0.70
CA THR A 142 4.80 5.41 1.52
C THR A 142 5.01 4.02 2.11
N LEU A 143 3.95 3.39 2.65
CA LEU A 143 3.98 2.01 3.16
C LEU A 143 4.37 1.02 2.06
N TYR A 144 3.73 1.07 0.90
CA TYR A 144 4.04 0.15 -0.20
C TYR A 144 5.44 0.36 -0.77
N ALA A 145 5.93 1.60 -0.85
CA ALA A 145 7.30 1.87 -1.27
C ALA A 145 8.33 1.29 -0.28
N ALA A 146 8.07 1.40 1.03
CA ALA A 146 8.90 0.79 2.06
C ALA A 146 8.83 -0.75 2.01
N LEU A 147 7.61 -1.32 1.89
CA LEU A 147 7.41 -2.76 1.78
C LEU A 147 8.14 -3.34 0.56
N GLU A 148 7.97 -2.73 -0.62
CA GLU A 148 8.66 -3.14 -1.85
C GLU A 148 10.17 -3.11 -1.70
N LYS A 149 10.72 -2.08 -1.04
CA LYS A 149 12.15 -1.96 -0.76
C LYS A 149 12.66 -3.14 0.08
N GLU A 150 11.94 -3.54 1.13
CA GLU A 150 12.33 -4.67 1.98
C GLU A 150 12.19 -6.01 1.22
N LEU A 151 11.12 -6.19 0.46
CA LEU A 151 10.89 -7.38 -0.35
C LEU A 151 11.98 -7.57 -1.42
N LYS A 152 12.43 -6.50 -2.06
CA LYS A 152 13.57 -6.53 -2.99
C LYS A 152 14.87 -7.00 -2.32
N LYS A 153 15.14 -6.55 -1.09
CA LYS A 153 16.31 -7.01 -0.32
C LYS A 153 16.23 -8.49 0.00
N MET A 154 15.04 -9.04 0.18
CA MET A 154 14.81 -10.45 0.42
C MET A 154 15.00 -11.31 -0.84
N GLY A 155 14.98 -10.70 -2.03
CA GLY A 155 15.01 -11.41 -3.31
C GLY A 155 13.62 -11.79 -3.83
N ILE A 156 12.56 -11.21 -3.30
CA ILE A 156 11.19 -11.34 -3.84
C ILE A 156 11.13 -10.63 -5.20
N LEU A 157 10.51 -11.27 -6.16
CA LEU A 157 10.40 -10.78 -7.54
C LEU A 157 8.97 -10.32 -7.89
N ASN A 158 7.96 -10.94 -7.26
CA ASN A 158 6.57 -10.68 -7.57
C ASN A 158 5.78 -10.33 -6.30
N MET A 159 5.05 -9.24 -6.36
CA MET A 159 4.06 -8.83 -5.37
C MET A 159 2.66 -9.07 -5.93
N TYR A 160 1.81 -9.71 -5.16
CA TYR A 160 0.40 -9.92 -5.50
C TYR A 160 -0.50 -9.24 -4.48
N ALA A 161 -1.64 -8.77 -4.93
CA ALA A 161 -2.70 -8.24 -4.07
C ALA A 161 -4.03 -8.91 -4.44
N CYS A 162 -4.70 -9.48 -3.43
CA CYS A 162 -6.03 -10.02 -3.52
C CYS A 162 -7.03 -8.94 -3.07
N ILE A 163 -7.91 -8.50 -3.97
CA ILE A 163 -8.75 -7.32 -3.77
C ILE A 163 -10.21 -7.66 -4.02
N GLY A 164 -11.08 -7.40 -3.04
CA GLY A 164 -12.52 -7.41 -3.23
C GLY A 164 -12.91 -6.40 -4.33
N TYR A 165 -13.73 -6.83 -5.28
CA TYR A 165 -14.05 -6.03 -6.46
C TYR A 165 -15.55 -6.09 -6.78
N PRO A 166 -16.26 -4.96 -6.76
CA PRO A 166 -17.69 -4.95 -7.04
C PRO A 166 -17.98 -4.78 -8.54
N ASP A 167 -19.01 -5.44 -9.06
CA ASP A 167 -19.56 -5.13 -10.38
C ASP A 167 -20.01 -3.66 -10.43
N ASN A 168 -20.82 -3.28 -9.43
CA ASN A 168 -21.24 -1.91 -9.17
C ASN A 168 -20.81 -1.53 -7.74
N GLU A 169 -20.25 -0.33 -7.60
CA GLU A 169 -19.86 0.20 -6.29
C GLU A 169 -21.08 0.37 -5.39
N ASP A 170 -20.88 0.10 -4.10
CA ASP A 170 -21.90 0.28 -3.06
C ASP A 170 -21.29 0.87 -1.78
N GLU A 171 -22.12 0.98 -0.73
CA GLU A 171 -21.70 1.53 0.56
C GLU A 171 -20.62 0.70 1.27
N TYR A 172 -20.45 -0.59 0.91
CA TYR A 172 -19.50 -1.51 1.55
C TYR A 172 -18.22 -1.70 0.74
N LEU A 173 -18.28 -1.55 -0.60
CA LEU A 173 -17.15 -1.82 -1.47
C LEU A 173 -17.12 -0.91 -2.68
N THR A 174 -15.98 -0.26 -2.87
CA THR A 174 -15.67 0.56 -4.04
C THR A 174 -14.43 0.01 -4.77
N LYS A 175 -14.13 0.53 -5.96
CA LYS A 175 -12.93 0.17 -6.75
C LYS A 175 -11.67 0.89 -6.28
N ASN A 176 -11.76 1.73 -5.24
CA ASN A 176 -10.64 2.54 -4.74
C ASN A 176 -9.36 1.74 -4.44
N SER A 177 -9.49 0.48 -3.96
CA SER A 177 -8.31 -0.37 -3.69
C SER A 177 -7.63 -0.79 -4.98
N ALA A 178 -8.39 -1.19 -6.00
CA ALA A 178 -7.86 -1.54 -7.32
C ALA A 178 -7.20 -0.32 -7.99
N ASP A 179 -7.86 0.84 -7.95
CA ASP A 179 -7.32 2.08 -8.50
C ASP A 179 -6.02 2.50 -7.81
N PHE A 180 -5.96 2.37 -6.48
CA PHE A 180 -4.75 2.63 -5.71
C PHE A 180 -3.61 1.70 -6.13
N HIS A 181 -3.86 0.39 -6.25
CA HIS A 181 -2.85 -0.58 -6.67
C HIS A 181 -2.39 -0.32 -8.10
N SER A 182 -3.31 -0.01 -9.03
CA SER A 182 -2.96 0.40 -10.40
C SER A 182 -2.06 1.65 -10.40
N HIS A 183 -2.37 2.64 -9.56
CA HIS A 183 -1.58 3.88 -9.47
C HIS A 183 -0.15 3.65 -8.96
N ILE A 184 0.09 2.63 -8.13
CA ILE A 184 1.42 2.26 -7.64
C ILE A 184 2.10 1.16 -8.47
N GLY A 185 1.54 0.83 -9.65
CA GLY A 185 2.17 -0.01 -10.67
C GLY A 185 1.79 -1.48 -10.64
N PHE A 186 0.69 -1.85 -10.01
CA PHE A 186 0.09 -3.18 -10.16
C PHE A 186 -0.78 -3.24 -11.41
N THR A 187 -0.90 -4.43 -12.01
CA THR A 187 -1.80 -4.75 -13.12
C THR A 187 -2.72 -5.89 -12.74
N GLN A 188 -3.98 -5.83 -13.17
CA GLN A 188 -4.93 -6.92 -12.94
C GLN A 188 -4.58 -8.13 -13.79
N VAL A 189 -4.54 -9.32 -13.18
CA VAL A 189 -4.17 -10.58 -13.84
C VAL A 189 -5.26 -11.64 -13.80
N GLY A 190 -6.29 -11.45 -12.99
CA GLY A 190 -7.42 -12.37 -12.93
C GLY A 190 -8.58 -11.81 -12.14
N GLU A 191 -9.78 -12.38 -12.36
CA GLU A 191 -11.01 -12.06 -11.65
C GLU A 191 -11.78 -13.33 -11.33
N PHE A 192 -12.29 -13.43 -10.11
CA PHE A 192 -13.18 -14.48 -9.64
C PHE A 192 -14.55 -13.88 -9.36
N HIS A 193 -15.54 -14.29 -10.15
CA HIS A 193 -16.87 -13.71 -10.09
C HIS A 193 -17.68 -14.29 -8.93
N LYS A 194 -18.32 -13.40 -8.14
CA LYS A 194 -19.24 -13.76 -7.05
C LYS A 194 -18.67 -14.83 -6.09
N CYS A 195 -17.39 -14.73 -5.78
CA CYS A 195 -16.67 -15.67 -4.93
C CYS A 195 -16.76 -15.33 -3.44
N GLY A 196 -17.13 -14.09 -3.08
CA GLY A 196 -17.31 -13.63 -1.71
C GLY A 196 -18.75 -13.18 -1.45
N TYR A 197 -19.30 -13.55 -0.27
CA TYR A 197 -20.63 -13.11 0.15
C TYR A 197 -20.52 -12.36 1.48
N LYS A 198 -21.00 -11.14 1.57
CA LYS A 198 -20.98 -10.33 2.79
C LYS A 198 -22.06 -9.24 2.72
N PHE A 199 -22.64 -8.86 3.86
CA PHE A 199 -23.72 -7.88 3.94
C PHE A 199 -24.92 -8.17 3.02
N GLY A 200 -25.23 -9.46 2.81
CA GLY A 200 -26.35 -9.86 1.93
C GLY A 200 -26.06 -9.75 0.43
N ARG A 201 -24.80 -9.52 0.02
CA ARG A 201 -24.38 -9.29 -1.37
C ARG A 201 -23.23 -10.18 -1.80
N TRP A 202 -23.19 -10.52 -3.08
CA TRP A 202 -22.08 -11.21 -3.72
C TRP A 202 -21.09 -10.20 -4.29
N TYR A 203 -19.80 -10.44 -4.07
CA TYR A 203 -18.69 -9.65 -4.58
C TYR A 203 -17.73 -10.52 -5.38
N ASN A 204 -17.12 -9.92 -6.38
CA ASN A 204 -15.99 -10.50 -7.09
C ASN A 204 -14.71 -10.28 -6.26
N MET A 205 -13.66 -10.95 -6.68
CA MET A 205 -12.31 -10.73 -6.19
C MET A 205 -11.37 -10.71 -7.39
N ILE A 206 -10.46 -9.74 -7.43
CA ILE A 206 -9.41 -9.67 -8.43
C ILE A 206 -8.05 -9.97 -7.83
N TRP A 207 -7.17 -10.54 -8.64
CA TRP A 207 -5.75 -10.57 -8.39
C TRP A 207 -5.07 -9.48 -9.20
N MET A 208 -4.20 -8.73 -8.53
CA MET A 208 -3.32 -7.77 -9.16
C MET A 208 -1.87 -8.14 -8.87
N GLU A 209 -0.97 -7.95 -9.86
CA GLU A 209 0.45 -8.26 -9.71
C GLU A 209 1.32 -7.03 -9.98
N LYS A 210 2.48 -7.02 -9.33
CA LYS A 210 3.57 -6.09 -9.62
C LYS A 210 4.89 -6.86 -9.63
N ILE A 211 5.57 -6.87 -10.77
CA ILE A 211 6.92 -7.43 -10.89
C ILE A 211 7.91 -6.39 -10.38
N ILE A 212 8.71 -6.76 -9.38
CA ILE A 212 9.66 -5.88 -8.69
C ILE A 212 11.12 -6.28 -8.87
N GLY A 213 11.38 -7.41 -9.52
CA GLY A 213 12.72 -7.91 -9.79
C GLY A 213 12.80 -8.68 -11.11
N GLU A 214 14.01 -8.96 -11.57
CA GLU A 214 14.27 -9.68 -12.81
C GLU A 214 14.28 -11.20 -12.56
N HIS A 215 13.53 -11.96 -13.38
CA HIS A 215 13.54 -13.43 -13.36
C HIS A 215 14.76 -13.95 -14.14
N LYS A 216 15.65 -14.66 -13.44
CA LYS A 216 16.88 -15.23 -14.00
C LYS A 216 16.82 -16.74 -14.07
N LYS A 217 17.58 -17.33 -15.00
CA LYS A 217 17.68 -18.78 -15.12
C LYS A 217 18.26 -19.41 -13.83
N ASP A 218 19.28 -18.79 -13.27
CA ASP A 218 19.93 -19.21 -12.03
C ASP A 218 19.55 -18.24 -10.91
N GLN A 219 18.29 -18.37 -10.44
CA GLN A 219 17.71 -17.46 -9.46
C GLN A 219 18.26 -17.76 -8.06
N ALA A 220 18.82 -16.73 -7.40
CA ALA A 220 19.28 -16.86 -6.02
C ALA A 220 18.09 -17.14 -5.07
N PRO A 221 18.29 -17.93 -4.00
CA PRO A 221 17.23 -18.19 -3.02
C PRO A 221 16.81 -16.92 -2.28
N VAL A 222 15.56 -16.89 -1.89
CA VAL A 222 14.99 -15.82 -1.06
C VAL A 222 15.55 -15.92 0.35
N ILE A 223 15.90 -14.79 0.95
CA ILE A 223 16.31 -14.69 2.35
C ILE A 223 15.15 -14.18 3.21
N GLY A 224 15.08 -14.64 4.46
CA GLY A 224 14.07 -14.13 5.41
C GLY A 224 14.28 -12.64 5.72
N PHE A 225 13.23 -11.97 6.12
CA PHE A 225 13.28 -10.58 6.56
C PHE A 225 14.14 -10.44 7.82
N LYS A 226 15.13 -9.54 7.79
CA LYS A 226 16.08 -9.35 8.90
C LYS A 226 15.71 -8.24 9.89
N GLY A 227 14.54 -7.66 9.74
CA GLY A 227 14.09 -6.55 10.58
C GLY A 227 13.12 -6.95 11.69
N ALA A 228 12.89 -8.23 11.90
CA ALA A 228 11.98 -8.75 12.91
C ALA A 228 12.74 -9.34 14.10
N LEU A 229 12.34 -8.89 15.31
CA LEU A 229 12.69 -9.38 16.66
C LEU A 229 14.11 -9.04 17.13
#